data_790f45aa4c6998698c824ab860095f01
#
_entry.id   790f45aa4c6998698c824ab860095f01
#
_cell.length_a   1.000
_cell.length_b   1.000
_cell.length_c   1.000
_cell.angle_alpha   90.00
_cell.angle_beta   90.00
_cell.angle_gamma   90.00
#
_symmetry.space_group_name_H-M   'P 1'
#
loop_
_entity.id
_entity.type
_entity.pdbx_description
1 polymer ?
#
loop_
_entity_poly.entity_id
_entity_poly.type
_entity_poly.pdbx_seq_one_letter_code
_entity_poly.pdbx_strand_id
1 'polypeptide(L)'
;MPHNPARLRAGAIVGTTLVLVLVVAVFAIYHNAPSGTPAPPPPGCQAGTGEAAIALDTEQAAIAATIAGVAARHRLPKKAVTIALAAGLQESKLHNLDYGDRDSVGIFQQRPSEGWGPASDLMDPVYATTKFFAALTHVRGYATMPVSEAAQDVQHSADGSAYTQWELLAGQLAGYFTGQSPHGVYCWFTPSGKAVKANLAGAMQRISATFGPAGRKAVVARVSLTRSAKKGAGRTAVLHVRQASAWTVANWLVAYAQVYGLSEVRYAGYVWKATKGSTGWQRAPTPTRSSGKSASQGGIVAG
;
A
#
# COMPACT_ATOMS: atom_id res chain seq x y z
N MET A 1 6.73 12.62 81.76
CA MET A 1 6.41 11.36 81.04
C MET A 1 7.65 10.94 80.21
N PRO A 2 8.29 9.80 80.52
CA PRO A 2 9.49 9.43 79.81
C PRO A 2 9.14 8.85 78.43
N HIS A 3 9.68 9.45 77.34
CA HIS A 3 9.61 8.92 75.97
C HIS A 3 10.43 7.64 75.94
N ASN A 4 9.80 6.54 75.52
CA ASN A 4 10.43 5.23 75.45
C ASN A 4 11.19 5.12 74.10
N PRO A 5 12.53 5.17 74.06
CA PRO A 5 13.34 5.19 72.86
C PRO A 5 13.30 3.86 72.08
N ALA A 6 12.79 2.77 72.67
CA ALA A 6 12.69 1.47 72.01
C ALA A 6 11.63 1.42 70.88
N ARG A 7 10.55 2.21 70.97
CA ARG A 7 9.48 2.26 69.97
C ARG A 7 9.89 3.01 68.72
N LEU A 8 10.78 4.01 68.82
CA LEU A 8 11.29 4.74 67.66
C LEU A 8 12.26 3.88 66.83
N ARG A 9 13.05 3.03 67.46
CA ARG A 9 14.01 2.15 66.75
C ARG A 9 13.31 1.00 66.03
N ALA A 10 12.24 0.45 66.55
CA ALA A 10 11.44 -0.60 65.91
C ALA A 10 10.74 -0.09 64.68
N GLY A 11 10.18 1.14 64.67
CA GLY A 11 9.53 1.75 63.53
C GLY A 11 10.51 2.07 62.36
N ALA A 12 11.75 2.48 62.69
CA ALA A 12 12.78 2.77 61.70
C ALA A 12 13.27 1.49 61.00
N ILE A 13 13.41 0.38 61.72
CA ILE A 13 13.85 -0.91 61.18
C ILE A 13 12.78 -1.51 60.29
N VAL A 14 11.50 -1.43 60.65
CA VAL A 14 10.38 -1.92 59.81
C VAL A 14 10.25 -1.10 58.50
N GLY A 15 10.42 0.23 58.61
CA GLY A 15 10.37 1.10 57.45
C GLY A 15 11.51 0.83 56.43
N THR A 16 12.74 0.63 56.93
CA THR A 16 13.89 0.34 56.04
C THR A 16 13.81 -1.04 55.38
N THR A 17 13.29 -2.06 56.10
CA THR A 17 13.10 -3.39 55.51
C THR A 17 12.01 -3.37 54.44
N LEU A 18 10.91 -2.63 54.63
CA LEU A 18 9.83 -2.52 53.65
C LEU A 18 10.33 -1.83 52.35
N VAL A 19 11.12 -0.76 52.46
CA VAL A 19 11.72 -0.06 51.32
C VAL A 19 12.71 -0.97 50.59
N LEU A 20 13.51 -1.74 51.30
CA LEU A 20 14.47 -2.67 50.69
C LEU A 20 13.75 -3.79 49.92
N VAL A 21 12.69 -4.36 50.49
CA VAL A 21 11.86 -5.38 49.82
C VAL A 21 11.20 -4.83 48.55
N LEU A 22 10.68 -3.58 48.61
CA LEU A 22 10.11 -2.92 47.46
C LEU A 22 11.15 -2.67 46.34
N VAL A 23 12.34 -2.21 46.72
CA VAL A 23 13.44 -1.98 45.75
C VAL A 23 13.89 -3.30 45.11
N VAL A 24 14.04 -4.37 45.89
CA VAL A 24 14.38 -5.70 45.39
C VAL A 24 13.28 -6.26 44.49
N ALA A 25 12.01 -6.07 44.85
CA ALA A 25 10.89 -6.51 44.01
C ALA A 25 10.83 -5.75 42.69
N VAL A 26 10.97 -4.41 42.71
CA VAL A 26 11.05 -3.59 41.51
C VAL A 26 12.24 -3.98 40.63
N PHE A 27 13.42 -4.19 41.23
CA PHE A 27 14.61 -4.65 40.55
C PHE A 27 14.41 -6.04 39.93
N ALA A 28 13.79 -6.97 40.64
CA ALA A 28 13.47 -8.30 40.13
C ALA A 28 12.45 -8.26 38.97
N ILE A 29 11.45 -7.38 39.06
CA ILE A 29 10.48 -7.17 37.95
C ILE A 29 11.18 -6.56 36.75
N TYR A 30 12.09 -5.61 36.96
CA TYR A 30 12.81 -4.94 35.87
C TYR A 30 13.82 -5.88 35.18
N HIS A 31 14.52 -6.72 35.96
CA HIS A 31 15.51 -7.67 35.42
C HIS A 31 14.93 -8.98 34.90
N ASN A 32 13.77 -9.39 35.39
CA ASN A 32 13.06 -10.57 34.89
C ASN A 32 11.92 -10.21 33.93
N ALA A 33 11.74 -8.93 33.57
CA ALA A 33 10.83 -8.58 32.50
C ALA A 33 11.28 -9.36 31.25
N PRO A 34 10.40 -10.17 30.65
CA PRO A 34 10.79 -10.93 29.47
C PRO A 34 11.22 -9.92 28.42
N SER A 35 12.46 -10.05 27.97
CA SER A 35 13.03 -9.31 26.83
C SER A 35 12.35 -9.84 25.56
N GLY A 36 11.02 -9.76 25.51
CA GLY A 36 10.27 -10.07 24.32
C GLY A 36 10.70 -9.09 23.24
N THR A 37 11.33 -9.59 22.20
CA THR A 37 11.45 -8.80 20.97
C THR A 37 10.07 -8.26 20.63
N PRO A 38 9.89 -6.95 20.44
CA PRO A 38 8.60 -6.39 20.09
C PRO A 38 8.00 -7.21 18.94
N ALA A 39 6.74 -7.59 19.06
CA ALA A 39 6.06 -8.28 17.97
C ALA A 39 6.23 -7.45 16.69
N PRO A 40 6.54 -8.07 15.54
CA PRO A 40 6.66 -7.34 14.30
C PRO A 40 5.34 -6.58 14.03
N PRO A 41 5.41 -5.37 13.47
CA PRO A 41 4.23 -4.59 13.19
C PRO A 41 3.27 -5.39 12.28
N PRO A 42 1.95 -5.22 12.43
CA PRO A 42 0.99 -5.84 11.54
C PRO A 42 1.27 -5.46 10.08
N PRO A 43 0.89 -6.30 9.11
CA PRO A 43 1.03 -5.96 7.70
C PRO A 43 0.40 -4.61 7.39
N GLY A 44 1.08 -3.81 6.59
CA GLY A 44 0.61 -2.48 6.23
C GLY A 44 1.42 -1.90 5.09
N CYS A 45 0.98 -0.76 4.62
CA CYS A 45 1.64 0.03 3.59
C CYS A 45 1.75 1.48 4.03
N GLN A 46 2.59 2.22 3.35
CA GLN A 46 2.77 3.64 3.58
C GLN A 46 2.97 4.37 2.26
N ALA A 47 2.32 5.52 2.13
CA ALA A 47 2.55 6.44 1.04
C ALA A 47 3.18 7.72 1.59
N GLY A 48 4.37 8.08 1.11
CA GLY A 48 5.18 9.17 1.64
C GLY A 48 6.23 8.72 2.65
N THR A 49 6.98 9.69 3.18
CA THR A 49 8.05 9.48 4.16
C THR A 49 7.94 10.52 5.28
N GLY A 50 8.50 10.22 6.45
CA GLY A 50 8.49 11.11 7.60
C GLY A 50 7.10 11.26 8.25
N GLU A 51 6.88 12.36 8.94
CA GLU A 51 5.64 12.62 9.71
C GLU A 51 4.40 12.81 8.83
N ALA A 52 4.58 13.24 7.58
CA ALA A 52 3.48 13.42 6.63
C ALA A 52 3.12 12.13 5.87
N ALA A 53 3.69 11.01 6.26
CA ALA A 53 3.42 9.74 5.61
C ALA A 53 2.01 9.22 5.94
N ILE A 54 1.32 8.73 4.92
CA ILE A 54 -0.04 8.22 5.00
C ILE A 54 0.03 6.71 5.22
N ALA A 55 -0.47 6.25 6.36
CA ALA A 55 -0.61 4.83 6.65
C ALA A 55 -1.82 4.26 5.89
N LEU A 56 -1.64 3.09 5.32
CA LEU A 56 -2.66 2.33 4.57
C LEU A 56 -2.58 0.87 5.02
N ASP A 57 -3.69 0.19 5.07
CA ASP A 57 -3.63 -1.26 5.07
C ASP A 57 -3.29 -1.80 3.67
N THR A 58 -3.09 -3.10 3.56
CA THR A 58 -2.65 -3.72 2.31
C THR A 58 -3.72 -3.71 1.22
N GLU A 59 -5.01 -3.74 1.59
CA GLU A 59 -6.12 -3.64 0.66
C GLU A 59 -6.28 -2.23 0.12
N GLN A 60 -6.25 -1.22 0.99
CA GLN A 60 -6.29 0.18 0.60
C GLN A 60 -5.18 0.53 -0.40
N ALA A 61 -3.96 0.06 -0.12
CA ALA A 61 -2.83 0.28 -1.02
C ALA A 61 -3.01 -0.42 -2.37
N ALA A 62 -3.51 -1.66 -2.38
CA ALA A 62 -3.79 -2.40 -3.61
C ALA A 62 -4.88 -1.73 -4.46
N ILE A 63 -5.94 -1.22 -3.82
CA ILE A 63 -7.02 -0.49 -4.49
C ILE A 63 -6.50 0.84 -5.06
N ALA A 64 -5.76 1.64 -4.27
CA ALA A 64 -5.18 2.89 -4.76
C ALA A 64 -4.23 2.66 -5.94
N ALA A 65 -3.41 1.60 -5.87
CA ALA A 65 -2.54 1.19 -6.97
C ALA A 65 -3.33 0.75 -8.22
N THR A 66 -4.46 0.06 -8.04
CA THR A 66 -5.35 -0.34 -9.14
C THR A 66 -5.98 0.89 -9.80
N ILE A 67 -6.51 1.83 -9.03
CA ILE A 67 -7.07 3.08 -9.55
C ILE A 67 -6.03 3.84 -10.40
N ALA A 68 -4.81 4.01 -9.87
CA ALA A 68 -3.73 4.66 -10.61
C ALA A 68 -3.32 3.89 -11.88
N GLY A 69 -3.30 2.56 -11.81
CA GLY A 69 -2.96 1.70 -12.93
C GLY A 69 -3.97 1.74 -14.07
N VAL A 70 -5.28 1.69 -13.74
CA VAL A 70 -6.36 1.82 -14.73
C VAL A 70 -6.35 3.22 -15.36
N ALA A 71 -6.12 4.28 -14.56
CA ALA A 71 -5.94 5.63 -15.09
C ALA A 71 -4.77 5.71 -16.08
N ALA A 72 -3.62 5.11 -15.74
CA ALA A 72 -2.45 5.06 -16.63
C ALA A 72 -2.75 4.31 -17.94
N ARG A 73 -3.52 3.23 -17.90
CA ARG A 73 -4.02 2.49 -19.09
C ARG A 73 -4.80 3.40 -20.01
N HIS A 74 -5.71 4.19 -19.45
CA HIS A 74 -6.58 5.10 -20.20
C HIS A 74 -5.95 6.48 -20.45
N ARG A 75 -4.69 6.71 -20.01
CA ARG A 75 -3.94 7.96 -20.15
C ARG A 75 -4.66 9.14 -19.50
N LEU A 76 -5.36 8.90 -18.41
CA LEU A 76 -6.05 9.93 -17.65
C LEU A 76 -5.07 10.74 -16.80
N PRO A 77 -5.36 12.03 -16.56
CA PRO A 77 -4.51 12.90 -15.74
C PRO A 77 -4.59 12.52 -14.24
N LYS A 78 -3.62 13.01 -13.45
CA LYS A 78 -3.64 12.84 -11.98
C LYS A 78 -4.96 13.30 -11.36
N LYS A 79 -5.58 14.35 -11.88
CA LYS A 79 -6.89 14.84 -11.40
C LYS A 79 -7.96 13.75 -11.42
N ALA A 80 -8.02 12.91 -12.46
CA ALA A 80 -8.94 11.78 -12.51
C ALA A 80 -8.65 10.76 -11.39
N VAL A 81 -7.37 10.47 -11.13
CA VAL A 81 -6.98 9.58 -10.01
C VAL A 81 -7.39 10.19 -8.68
N THR A 82 -7.20 11.50 -8.49
CA THR A 82 -7.62 12.21 -7.27
C THR A 82 -9.13 12.10 -7.06
N ILE A 83 -9.94 12.31 -8.10
CA ILE A 83 -11.40 12.21 -8.04
C ILE A 83 -11.83 10.78 -7.65
N ALA A 84 -11.27 9.77 -8.31
CA ALA A 84 -11.59 8.37 -8.01
C ALA A 84 -11.17 7.96 -6.60
N LEU A 85 -9.99 8.42 -6.12
CA LEU A 85 -9.54 8.16 -4.75
C LEU A 85 -10.45 8.86 -3.72
N ALA A 86 -10.88 10.10 -3.97
CA ALA A 86 -11.80 10.81 -3.09
C ALA A 86 -13.16 10.08 -3.01
N ALA A 87 -13.69 9.62 -4.15
CA ALA A 87 -14.90 8.81 -4.20
C ALA A 87 -14.71 7.49 -3.42
N GLY A 88 -13.67 6.70 -3.72
CA GLY A 88 -13.43 5.45 -3.02
C GLY A 88 -13.18 5.60 -1.51
N LEU A 89 -12.55 6.70 -1.08
CA LEU A 89 -12.38 7.04 0.34
C LEU A 89 -13.73 7.35 1.00
N GLN A 90 -14.61 8.05 0.33
CA GLN A 90 -15.94 8.36 0.85
C GLN A 90 -16.81 7.11 0.92
N GLU A 91 -16.88 6.33 -0.15
CA GLU A 91 -17.83 5.22 -0.30
C GLU A 91 -17.45 3.98 0.53
N SER A 92 -16.17 3.64 0.60
CA SER A 92 -15.72 2.39 1.21
C SER A 92 -14.46 2.51 2.05
N LYS A 93 -13.87 3.70 2.20
CA LYS A 93 -12.52 3.90 2.76
C LYS A 93 -11.45 3.11 1.98
N LEU A 94 -11.63 2.94 0.68
CA LEU A 94 -10.79 2.12 -0.20
C LEU A 94 -10.79 0.63 0.18
N HIS A 95 -11.94 0.07 0.59
CA HIS A 95 -12.13 -1.37 0.76
C HIS A 95 -13.12 -1.89 -0.28
N ASN A 96 -12.97 -3.15 -0.66
CA ASN A 96 -13.84 -3.78 -1.66
C ASN A 96 -15.00 -4.50 -0.97
N LEU A 97 -16.00 -3.74 -0.54
CA LEU A 97 -17.11 -4.21 0.28
C LEU A 97 -18.14 -5.00 -0.56
N ASP A 98 -18.53 -6.19 -0.11
CA ASP A 98 -19.57 -7.02 -0.72
C ASP A 98 -20.98 -6.67 -0.23
N TYR A 99 -21.11 -5.60 0.54
CA TYR A 99 -22.33 -5.05 1.09
C TYR A 99 -22.35 -3.52 0.99
N GLY A 100 -23.55 -2.93 1.08
CA GLY A 100 -23.75 -1.48 1.08
C GLY A 100 -25.23 -1.13 1.21
N ASP A 101 -25.57 0.15 0.97
CA ASP A 101 -26.97 0.55 0.91
C ASP A 101 -27.64 -0.08 -0.31
N ARG A 102 -28.79 -0.70 -0.09
CA ARG A 102 -29.55 -1.43 -1.12
C ARG A 102 -28.67 -2.53 -1.76
N ASP A 103 -28.40 -2.40 -3.07
CA ASP A 103 -27.59 -3.34 -3.85
C ASP A 103 -26.19 -2.81 -4.18
N SER A 104 -25.70 -1.81 -3.42
CA SER A 104 -24.36 -1.22 -3.60
C SER A 104 -23.26 -2.19 -3.22
N VAL A 105 -22.22 -2.28 -4.04
CA VAL A 105 -21.05 -3.13 -3.78
C VAL A 105 -19.75 -2.48 -4.29
N GLY A 106 -18.65 -3.01 -3.81
CA GLY A 106 -17.31 -2.69 -4.29
C GLY A 106 -16.75 -1.37 -3.74
N ILE A 107 -15.63 -0.96 -4.31
CA ILE A 107 -14.84 0.21 -3.85
C ILE A 107 -15.56 1.55 -4.02
N PHE A 108 -16.49 1.65 -4.96
CA PHE A 108 -17.24 2.87 -5.23
C PHE A 108 -18.71 2.77 -4.85
N GLN A 109 -19.13 1.70 -4.15
CA GLN A 109 -20.53 1.44 -3.80
C GLN A 109 -21.48 1.60 -5.00
N GLN A 110 -21.05 1.05 -6.15
CA GLN A 110 -21.79 1.08 -7.38
C GLN A 110 -22.98 0.09 -7.33
N ARG A 111 -24.10 0.47 -7.92
CA ARG A 111 -25.35 -0.30 -7.83
C ARG A 111 -25.67 -0.99 -9.16
N PRO A 112 -25.81 -2.34 -9.17
CA PRO A 112 -26.30 -3.07 -10.34
C PRO A 112 -27.64 -2.53 -10.88
N SER A 113 -28.58 -2.17 -9.99
CA SER A 113 -29.88 -1.61 -10.35
C SER A 113 -29.79 -0.25 -11.05
N GLU A 114 -28.66 0.45 -10.94
CA GLU A 114 -28.42 1.74 -11.60
C GLU A 114 -27.57 1.62 -12.87
N GLY A 115 -27.37 0.39 -13.37
CA GLY A 115 -26.72 0.14 -14.65
C GLY A 115 -25.18 0.14 -14.59
N TRP A 116 -24.57 0.11 -13.42
CA TRP A 116 -23.12 0.02 -13.28
C TRP A 116 -22.54 -1.31 -13.74
N GLY A 117 -23.36 -2.36 -13.73
CA GLY A 117 -23.03 -3.72 -14.16
C GLY A 117 -23.37 -4.76 -13.10
N PRO A 118 -23.12 -6.05 -13.37
CA PRO A 118 -23.39 -7.11 -12.41
C PRO A 118 -22.57 -6.96 -11.13
N ALA A 119 -23.14 -7.31 -9.97
CA ALA A 119 -22.45 -7.24 -8.68
C ALA A 119 -21.12 -8.02 -8.69
N SER A 120 -21.09 -9.21 -9.33
CA SER A 120 -19.87 -10.01 -9.48
C SER A 120 -18.73 -9.26 -10.17
N ASP A 121 -19.06 -8.43 -11.17
CA ASP A 121 -18.06 -7.67 -11.91
C ASP A 121 -17.64 -6.41 -11.14
N LEU A 122 -18.59 -5.77 -10.45
CA LEU A 122 -18.32 -4.60 -9.59
C LEU A 122 -17.41 -4.94 -8.40
N MET A 123 -17.39 -6.21 -7.97
CA MET A 123 -16.44 -6.72 -7.00
C MET A 123 -15.02 -6.90 -7.56
N ASP A 124 -14.79 -6.78 -8.87
CA ASP A 124 -13.43 -6.62 -9.41
C ASP A 124 -13.02 -5.15 -9.41
N PRO A 125 -12.03 -4.73 -8.59
CA PRO A 125 -11.54 -3.35 -8.54
C PRO A 125 -11.12 -2.77 -9.89
N VAL A 126 -10.65 -3.60 -10.83
CA VAL A 126 -10.30 -3.14 -12.18
C VAL A 126 -11.53 -2.80 -12.99
N TYR A 127 -12.57 -3.65 -12.93
CA TYR A 127 -13.83 -3.40 -13.60
C TYR A 127 -14.53 -2.16 -13.03
N ALA A 128 -14.72 -2.10 -11.71
CA ALA A 128 -15.35 -0.99 -11.01
C ALA A 128 -14.64 0.35 -11.34
N THR A 129 -13.31 0.36 -11.29
CA THR A 129 -12.52 1.55 -11.64
C THR A 129 -12.66 1.93 -13.12
N THR A 130 -12.72 0.95 -14.02
CA THR A 130 -12.92 1.20 -15.45
C THR A 130 -14.28 1.84 -15.69
N LYS A 131 -15.34 1.36 -15.02
CA LYS A 131 -16.68 1.96 -15.09
C LYS A 131 -16.70 3.37 -14.53
N PHE A 132 -16.07 3.60 -13.37
CA PHE A 132 -15.95 4.93 -12.79
C PHE A 132 -15.29 5.93 -13.75
N PHE A 133 -14.15 5.56 -14.34
CA PHE A 133 -13.47 6.44 -15.29
C PHE A 133 -14.24 6.63 -16.61
N ALA A 134 -14.97 5.61 -17.05
CA ALA A 134 -15.84 5.76 -18.20
C ALA A 134 -16.91 6.83 -17.92
N ALA A 135 -17.56 6.82 -16.76
CA ALA A 135 -18.51 7.84 -16.35
C ALA A 135 -17.83 9.21 -16.20
N LEU A 136 -16.69 9.28 -15.49
CA LEU A 136 -15.96 10.54 -15.26
C LEU A 136 -15.58 11.24 -16.58
N THR A 137 -15.19 10.49 -17.59
CA THR A 137 -14.81 11.09 -18.88
C THR A 137 -15.98 11.73 -19.64
N HIS A 138 -17.22 11.46 -19.24
CA HIS A 138 -18.42 12.15 -19.74
C HIS A 138 -18.79 13.40 -18.93
N VAL A 139 -18.24 13.58 -17.74
CA VAL A 139 -18.43 14.80 -16.95
C VAL A 139 -17.66 15.94 -17.61
N ARG A 140 -18.39 16.92 -18.16
CA ARG A 140 -17.78 18.04 -18.85
C ARG A 140 -16.95 18.89 -17.88
N GLY A 141 -15.68 19.07 -18.19
CA GLY A 141 -14.80 19.94 -17.39
C GLY A 141 -14.24 19.31 -16.11
N TYR A 142 -14.37 18.00 -15.90
CA TYR A 142 -13.88 17.32 -14.69
C TYR A 142 -12.40 17.60 -14.36
N ALA A 143 -11.59 17.92 -15.38
CA ALA A 143 -10.17 18.17 -15.20
C ALA A 143 -9.87 19.48 -14.46
N THR A 144 -10.80 20.43 -14.46
CA THR A 144 -10.64 21.78 -13.89
C THR A 144 -11.61 22.11 -12.75
N MET A 145 -12.73 21.39 -12.65
CA MET A 145 -13.72 21.59 -11.59
C MET A 145 -13.21 21.05 -10.22
N PRO A 146 -13.85 21.43 -9.09
CA PRO A 146 -13.58 20.85 -7.77
C PRO A 146 -13.67 19.33 -7.78
N VAL A 147 -12.85 18.64 -6.96
CA VAL A 147 -12.85 17.17 -6.88
C VAL A 147 -14.19 16.65 -6.38
N SER A 148 -14.76 17.32 -5.38
CA SER A 148 -16.05 16.96 -4.80
C SER A 148 -17.18 17.03 -5.81
N GLU A 149 -17.22 18.08 -6.62
CA GLU A 149 -18.23 18.29 -7.67
C GLU A 149 -18.12 17.19 -8.76
N ALA A 150 -16.90 16.93 -9.25
CA ALA A 150 -16.69 15.87 -10.23
C ALA A 150 -17.02 14.46 -9.68
N ALA A 151 -16.71 14.18 -8.42
CA ALA A 151 -17.06 12.92 -7.78
C ALA A 151 -18.58 12.77 -7.63
N GLN A 152 -19.27 13.84 -7.23
CA GLN A 152 -20.72 13.89 -7.12
C GLN A 152 -21.40 13.63 -8.48
N ASP A 153 -20.92 14.27 -9.54
CA ASP A 153 -21.48 14.12 -10.89
C ASP A 153 -21.37 12.67 -11.41
N VAL A 154 -20.28 11.96 -11.02
CA VAL A 154 -20.11 10.54 -11.36
C VAL A 154 -21.01 9.64 -10.53
N GLN A 155 -21.07 9.88 -9.21
CA GLN A 155 -21.75 9.01 -8.24
C GLN A 155 -23.24 9.31 -8.10
N HIS A 156 -23.72 10.46 -8.64
CA HIS A 156 -25.09 10.93 -8.48
C HIS A 156 -25.54 10.99 -7.02
N SER A 157 -24.60 11.30 -6.11
CA SER A 157 -24.89 11.34 -4.67
C SER A 157 -25.72 12.57 -4.31
N ALA A 158 -26.53 12.46 -3.26
CA ALA A 158 -27.39 13.55 -2.80
C ALA A 158 -26.60 14.73 -2.20
N ASP A 159 -25.40 14.49 -1.66
CA ASP A 159 -24.53 15.50 -1.04
C ASP A 159 -23.10 15.37 -1.52
N GLY A 160 -22.70 16.27 -2.44
CA GLY A 160 -21.33 16.34 -2.94
C GLY A 160 -20.32 16.87 -1.92
N SER A 161 -20.77 17.56 -0.87
CA SER A 161 -19.88 18.09 0.16
C SER A 161 -19.16 16.96 0.92
N ALA A 162 -19.71 15.77 0.95
CA ALA A 162 -19.12 14.59 1.59
C ALA A 162 -17.75 14.20 1.00
N TYR A 163 -17.47 14.55 -0.25
CA TYR A 163 -16.16 14.25 -0.89
C TYR A 163 -15.08 15.29 -0.57
N THR A 164 -15.47 16.50 -0.15
CA THR A 164 -14.54 17.62 0.09
C THR A 164 -13.49 17.26 1.15
N GLN A 165 -13.89 16.60 2.21
CA GLN A 165 -12.98 16.18 3.28
C GLN A 165 -11.84 15.26 2.81
N TRP A 166 -12.02 14.58 1.67
CA TRP A 166 -11.05 13.62 1.12
C TRP A 166 -10.13 14.22 0.07
N GLU A 167 -10.38 15.44 -0.41
CA GLU A 167 -9.65 16.04 -1.53
C GLU A 167 -8.14 16.12 -1.28
N LEU A 168 -7.72 16.61 -0.10
CA LEU A 168 -6.31 16.70 0.25
C LEU A 168 -5.64 15.34 0.29
N LEU A 169 -6.22 14.39 1.03
CA LEU A 169 -5.70 13.03 1.16
C LEU A 169 -5.64 12.31 -0.20
N ALA A 170 -6.71 12.39 -0.98
CA ALA A 170 -6.79 11.80 -2.31
C ALA A 170 -5.74 12.41 -3.27
N GLY A 171 -5.51 13.73 -3.20
CA GLY A 171 -4.50 14.42 -3.98
C GLY A 171 -3.07 13.98 -3.66
N GLN A 172 -2.77 13.76 -2.37
CA GLN A 172 -1.49 13.23 -1.90
C GLN A 172 -1.30 11.78 -2.37
N LEU A 173 -2.28 10.90 -2.12
CA LEU A 173 -2.25 9.51 -2.59
C LEU A 173 -2.10 9.43 -4.11
N ALA A 174 -2.84 10.25 -4.87
CA ALA A 174 -2.68 10.32 -6.32
C ALA A 174 -1.26 10.68 -6.73
N GLY A 175 -0.58 11.60 -6.04
CA GLY A 175 0.81 11.96 -6.29
C GLY A 175 1.76 10.77 -6.12
N TYR A 176 1.57 9.99 -5.07
CA TYR A 176 2.40 8.80 -4.80
C TYR A 176 2.10 7.68 -5.78
N PHE A 177 0.84 7.26 -5.92
CA PHE A 177 0.47 6.10 -6.72
C PHE A 177 0.61 6.32 -8.23
N THR A 178 0.50 7.54 -8.73
CA THR A 178 0.83 7.86 -10.13
C THR A 178 2.33 7.97 -10.41
N GLY A 179 3.17 7.89 -9.39
CA GLY A 179 4.62 7.92 -9.52
C GLY A 179 5.21 9.32 -9.69
N GLN A 180 4.45 10.38 -9.44
CA GLN A 180 4.98 11.76 -9.40
C GLN A 180 5.99 11.94 -8.27
N SER A 181 5.80 11.22 -7.15
CA SER A 181 6.77 11.08 -6.07
C SER A 181 7.42 9.69 -6.17
N PRO A 182 8.62 9.59 -6.77
CA PRO A 182 9.32 8.32 -6.94
C PRO A 182 9.55 7.61 -5.60
N HIS A 183 9.56 6.27 -5.61
CA HIS A 183 9.79 5.40 -4.44
C HIS A 183 9.00 5.76 -3.16
N GLY A 184 7.87 6.46 -3.33
CA GLY A 184 7.05 6.97 -2.22
C GLY A 184 6.03 5.95 -1.67
N VAL A 185 5.84 4.78 -2.28
CA VAL A 185 4.92 3.74 -1.79
C VAL A 185 5.71 2.51 -1.41
N TYR A 186 5.50 2.01 -0.20
CA TYR A 186 6.10 0.76 0.26
C TYR A 186 5.21 0.04 1.25
N CYS A 187 5.32 -1.29 1.27
CA CYS A 187 4.53 -2.16 2.12
C CYS A 187 5.45 -3.07 2.93
N TRP A 188 4.96 -3.54 4.07
CA TRP A 188 5.61 -4.57 4.87
C TRP A 188 4.57 -5.61 5.28
N PHE A 189 5.01 -6.84 5.35
CA PHE A 189 4.20 -7.92 5.87
C PHE A 189 5.11 -8.93 6.56
N THR A 190 4.62 -9.45 7.66
CA THR A 190 5.29 -10.54 8.35
C THR A 190 5.12 -11.79 7.49
N PRO A 191 6.19 -12.51 7.13
CA PRO A 191 6.03 -13.82 6.54
C PRO A 191 5.23 -14.67 7.54
N SER A 192 3.95 -14.87 7.29
CA SER A 192 3.17 -15.87 8.02
C SER A 192 3.89 -17.20 7.80
N GLY A 193 4.06 -18.04 8.84
CA GLY A 193 4.94 -19.22 8.86
C GLY A 193 4.79 -20.25 7.73
N LYS A 194 3.92 -19.99 6.74
CA LYS A 194 3.92 -20.61 5.42
C LYS A 194 4.23 -19.50 4.42
N ALA A 195 5.46 -19.49 3.91
CA ALA A 195 5.85 -18.58 2.82
C ALA A 195 4.84 -18.71 1.67
N VAL A 196 4.17 -17.61 1.32
CA VAL A 196 3.31 -17.58 0.13
C VAL A 196 4.22 -17.86 -1.07
N LYS A 197 3.97 -18.95 -1.79
CA LYS A 197 4.74 -19.30 -2.97
C LYS A 197 4.55 -18.20 -4.02
N ALA A 198 5.65 -17.66 -4.53
CA ALA A 198 5.61 -16.59 -5.53
C ALA A 198 4.75 -16.98 -6.75
N ASN A 199 3.71 -16.22 -7.01
CA ASN A 199 2.80 -16.37 -8.15
C ASN A 199 3.03 -15.26 -9.17
N LEU A 200 4.20 -15.28 -9.82
CA LEU A 200 4.53 -14.32 -10.86
C LEU A 200 3.57 -14.36 -12.06
N ALA A 201 3.03 -15.52 -12.41
CA ALA A 201 2.07 -15.64 -13.50
C ALA A 201 0.77 -14.90 -13.17
N GLY A 202 0.21 -15.10 -11.99
CA GLY A 202 -0.96 -14.37 -11.50
C GLY A 202 -0.72 -12.86 -11.42
N ALA A 203 0.46 -12.44 -10.92
CA ALA A 203 0.84 -11.03 -10.90
C ALA A 203 0.86 -10.41 -12.31
N MET A 204 1.45 -11.11 -13.30
CA MET A 204 1.52 -10.62 -14.69
C MET A 204 0.13 -10.59 -15.35
N GLN A 205 -0.73 -11.56 -15.07
CA GLN A 205 -2.12 -11.54 -15.53
C GLN A 205 -2.87 -10.34 -14.97
N ARG A 206 -2.74 -10.05 -13.67
CA ARG A 206 -3.39 -8.91 -13.03
C ARG A 206 -2.82 -7.58 -13.51
N ILE A 207 -1.51 -7.49 -13.77
CA ILE A 207 -0.89 -6.33 -14.43
C ILE A 207 -1.52 -6.11 -15.80
N SER A 208 -1.70 -7.16 -16.61
CA SER A 208 -2.34 -7.05 -17.92
C SER A 208 -3.80 -6.58 -17.81
N ALA A 209 -4.54 -7.04 -16.82
CA ALA A 209 -5.90 -6.55 -16.55
C ALA A 209 -5.91 -5.07 -16.17
N THR A 210 -4.98 -4.64 -15.29
CA THR A 210 -4.93 -3.28 -14.74
C THR A 210 -4.40 -2.27 -15.77
N PHE A 211 -3.24 -2.55 -16.37
CA PHE A 211 -2.51 -1.62 -17.25
C PHE A 211 -2.77 -1.83 -18.74
N GLY A 212 -3.58 -2.83 -19.10
CA GLY A 212 -3.81 -3.29 -20.45
C GLY A 212 -2.79 -4.32 -20.92
N PRO A 213 -3.09 -5.02 -22.03
CA PRO A 213 -2.18 -6.01 -22.60
C PRO A 213 -0.86 -5.40 -23.01
N ALA A 214 0.23 -6.16 -22.90
CA ALA A 214 1.56 -5.71 -23.30
C ALA A 214 1.61 -5.37 -24.80
N GLY A 215 2.30 -4.27 -25.14
CA GLY A 215 2.42 -3.83 -26.52
C GLY A 215 3.17 -2.50 -26.67
N ARG A 216 3.62 -2.17 -27.87
CA ARG A 216 4.44 -0.97 -28.13
C ARG A 216 3.82 0.35 -27.63
N LYS A 217 2.51 0.49 -27.69
CA LYS A 217 1.78 1.69 -27.22
C LYS A 217 1.18 1.52 -25.83
N ALA A 218 1.31 0.35 -25.21
CA ALA A 218 0.78 0.04 -23.88
C ALA A 218 1.64 0.65 -22.77
N VAL A 219 1.11 0.68 -21.53
CA VAL A 219 1.88 1.03 -20.35
C VAL A 219 3.05 0.08 -20.15
N VAL A 220 2.79 -1.23 -20.26
CA VAL A 220 3.81 -2.28 -20.24
C VAL A 220 4.10 -2.69 -21.69
N ALA A 221 5.29 -2.39 -22.17
CA ALA A 221 5.68 -2.69 -23.55
C ALA A 221 5.98 -4.18 -23.75
N ARG A 222 6.62 -4.82 -22.77
CA ARG A 222 7.02 -6.23 -22.80
C ARG A 222 7.21 -6.78 -21.39
N VAL A 223 6.89 -8.06 -21.22
CA VAL A 223 7.21 -8.85 -20.02
C VAL A 223 8.11 -10.01 -20.42
N SER A 224 9.17 -10.24 -19.67
CA SER A 224 10.07 -11.38 -19.82
C SER A 224 10.17 -12.11 -18.47
N LEU A 225 9.95 -13.42 -18.47
CA LEU A 225 10.15 -14.25 -17.28
C LEU A 225 11.49 -14.96 -17.40
N THR A 226 12.38 -14.74 -16.44
CA THR A 226 13.69 -15.37 -16.38
C THR A 226 13.77 -16.29 -15.14
N ARG A 227 14.49 -17.40 -15.28
CA ARG A 227 14.84 -18.25 -14.15
C ARG A 227 16.23 -17.84 -13.68
N SER A 228 16.41 -17.66 -12.38
CA SER A 228 17.75 -17.43 -11.84
C SER A 228 18.66 -18.62 -12.14
N ALA A 229 19.91 -18.33 -12.54
CA ALA A 229 20.93 -19.39 -12.72
C ALA A 229 21.38 -20.02 -11.41
N LYS A 230 21.13 -19.39 -10.25
CA LYS A 230 21.46 -19.94 -8.94
C LYS A 230 20.44 -21.03 -8.55
N LYS A 231 20.94 -22.21 -8.20
CA LYS A 231 20.14 -23.33 -7.70
C LYS A 231 19.33 -22.88 -6.46
N GLY A 232 18.00 -23.00 -6.50
CA GLY A 232 17.11 -22.56 -5.41
C GLY A 232 16.61 -21.11 -5.48
N ALA A 233 17.15 -20.27 -6.35
CA ALA A 233 16.60 -18.95 -6.57
C ALA A 233 15.39 -18.99 -7.50
N GLY A 234 14.34 -18.24 -7.12
CA GLY A 234 13.05 -18.22 -7.81
C GLY A 234 13.09 -17.70 -9.25
N ARG A 235 11.92 -17.57 -9.85
CA ARG A 235 11.73 -16.91 -11.15
C ARG A 235 11.67 -15.41 -10.92
N THR A 236 12.07 -14.64 -11.93
CA THR A 236 12.04 -13.18 -11.92
C THR A 236 11.29 -12.69 -13.16
N ALA A 237 10.43 -11.70 -13.00
CA ALA A 237 9.81 -10.98 -14.09
C ALA A 237 10.56 -9.69 -14.37
N VAL A 238 10.84 -9.41 -15.64
CA VAL A 238 11.37 -8.13 -16.10
C VAL A 238 10.30 -7.47 -16.96
N LEU A 239 9.84 -6.29 -16.53
CA LEU A 239 8.82 -5.52 -17.22
C LEU A 239 9.47 -4.30 -17.88
N HIS A 240 9.37 -4.19 -19.19
CA HIS A 240 9.71 -2.99 -19.92
C HIS A 240 8.49 -2.07 -19.94
N VAL A 241 8.58 -0.94 -19.25
CA VAL A 241 7.47 -0.03 -18.99
C VAL A 241 7.78 1.33 -19.58
N ARG A 242 6.76 2.06 -20.06
CA ARG A 242 6.94 3.47 -20.44
C ARG A 242 7.40 4.27 -19.20
N GLN A 243 8.42 5.09 -19.38
CA GLN A 243 9.06 5.84 -18.30
C GLN A 243 8.03 6.65 -17.46
N ALA A 244 7.09 7.32 -18.11
CA ALA A 244 6.04 8.10 -17.44
C ALA A 244 5.12 7.30 -16.48
N SER A 245 5.06 5.98 -16.62
CA SER A 245 4.22 5.11 -15.78
C SER A 245 5.03 4.07 -14.99
N ALA A 246 6.35 4.16 -15.02
CA ALA A 246 7.19 3.10 -14.47
C ALA A 246 7.07 3.03 -12.93
N TRP A 247 7.04 4.17 -12.24
CA TRP A 247 6.80 4.17 -10.80
C TRP A 247 5.38 3.74 -10.42
N THR A 248 4.37 4.04 -11.26
CA THR A 248 3.00 3.53 -11.05
C THR A 248 2.99 2.00 -11.07
N VAL A 249 3.69 1.37 -12.02
CA VAL A 249 3.80 -0.10 -12.09
C VAL A 249 4.63 -0.66 -10.93
N ALA A 250 5.73 0.01 -10.55
CA ALA A 250 6.57 -0.41 -9.42
C ALA A 250 5.79 -0.35 -8.10
N ASN A 251 5.03 0.71 -7.87
CA ASN A 251 4.17 0.89 -6.70
C ASN A 251 3.04 -0.17 -6.67
N TRP A 252 2.48 -0.50 -7.84
CA TRP A 252 1.49 -1.57 -7.94
C TRP A 252 2.08 -2.93 -7.54
N LEU A 253 3.29 -3.26 -8.03
CA LEU A 253 3.97 -4.51 -7.66
C LEU A 253 4.23 -4.60 -6.15
N VAL A 254 4.61 -3.50 -5.51
CA VAL A 254 4.82 -3.44 -4.06
C VAL A 254 3.51 -3.58 -3.30
N ALA A 255 2.44 -2.89 -3.71
CA ALA A 255 1.12 -2.96 -3.07
C ALA A 255 0.51 -4.38 -3.16
N TYR A 256 0.75 -5.09 -4.26
CA TYR A 256 0.27 -6.46 -4.46
C TYR A 256 1.29 -7.54 -4.06
N ALA A 257 2.42 -7.16 -3.48
CA ALA A 257 3.49 -8.11 -3.19
C ALA A 257 3.07 -9.22 -2.22
N GLN A 258 2.26 -8.90 -1.21
CA GLN A 258 1.74 -9.90 -0.27
C GLN A 258 0.83 -10.91 -0.98
N VAL A 259 -0.06 -10.45 -1.85
CA VAL A 259 -1.03 -11.29 -2.58
C VAL A 259 -0.32 -12.29 -3.50
N TYR A 260 0.73 -11.83 -4.18
CA TYR A 260 1.47 -12.65 -5.16
C TYR A 260 2.76 -13.25 -4.65
N GLY A 261 3.09 -13.07 -3.36
CA GLY A 261 4.31 -13.58 -2.76
C GLY A 261 5.58 -12.99 -3.38
N LEU A 262 5.55 -11.72 -3.80
CA LEU A 262 6.73 -11.04 -4.34
C LEU A 262 7.66 -10.68 -3.20
N SER A 263 8.92 -11.05 -3.31
CA SER A 263 9.94 -10.81 -2.29
C SER A 263 10.76 -9.55 -2.54
N GLU A 264 10.83 -9.10 -3.78
CA GLU A 264 11.67 -7.98 -4.18
C GLU A 264 11.12 -7.27 -5.43
N VAL A 265 11.22 -5.94 -5.45
CA VAL A 265 10.97 -5.11 -6.64
C VAL A 265 12.16 -4.16 -6.82
N ARG A 266 12.70 -4.08 -8.04
CA ARG A 266 13.81 -3.17 -8.41
C ARG A 266 13.42 -2.26 -9.54
N TYR A 267 13.70 -0.96 -9.39
CA TYR A 267 13.55 0.02 -10.46
C TYR A 267 14.43 1.24 -10.23
N ALA A 268 14.98 1.83 -11.28
CA ALA A 268 15.71 3.11 -11.28
C ALA A 268 16.82 3.21 -10.22
N GLY A 269 17.56 2.12 -9.96
CA GLY A 269 18.62 2.10 -8.95
C GLY A 269 18.14 1.95 -7.52
N TYR A 270 16.85 1.68 -7.32
CA TYR A 270 16.26 1.39 -6.02
C TYR A 270 15.78 -0.07 -5.95
N VAL A 271 15.73 -0.58 -4.73
CA VAL A 271 15.22 -1.91 -4.39
C VAL A 271 14.29 -1.81 -3.19
N TRP A 272 13.12 -2.40 -3.32
CA TRP A 272 12.25 -2.71 -2.20
C TRP A 272 12.30 -4.22 -1.95
N LYS A 273 12.30 -4.62 -0.67
CA LYS A 273 12.30 -6.04 -0.24
C LYS A 273 11.22 -6.26 0.81
N ALA A 274 10.43 -7.32 0.65
CA ALA A 274 9.37 -7.69 1.59
C ALA A 274 9.89 -7.86 3.03
N THR A 275 11.05 -8.50 3.21
CA THR A 275 11.69 -8.72 4.52
C THR A 275 12.19 -7.44 5.21
N LYS A 276 12.27 -6.34 4.47
CA LYS A 276 12.67 -5.01 4.94
C LYS A 276 11.69 -3.94 4.49
N GLY A 277 10.45 -4.32 4.24
CA GLY A 277 9.45 -3.45 3.65
C GLY A 277 9.16 -2.18 4.47
N SER A 278 9.22 -2.25 5.80
CA SER A 278 9.05 -1.10 6.69
C SER A 278 10.14 -0.03 6.57
N THR A 279 11.30 -0.36 5.99
CA THR A 279 12.35 0.63 5.70
C THR A 279 12.19 1.30 4.34
N GLY A 280 11.14 0.94 3.59
CA GLY A 280 10.86 1.49 2.28
C GLY A 280 11.86 1.06 1.20
N TRP A 281 11.93 1.88 0.15
CA TRP A 281 12.87 1.69 -0.94
C TRP A 281 14.28 2.09 -0.54
N GLN A 282 15.26 1.22 -0.82
CA GLN A 282 16.66 1.47 -0.56
C GLN A 282 17.43 1.63 -1.87
N ARG A 283 18.54 2.37 -1.87
CA ARG A 283 19.44 2.36 -3.02
C ARG A 283 19.99 0.95 -3.25
N ALA A 284 19.91 0.48 -4.47
CA ALA A 284 20.49 -0.81 -4.84
C ALA A 284 22.02 -0.71 -4.73
N PRO A 285 22.71 -1.76 -4.23
CA PRO A 285 24.18 -1.80 -4.26
C PRO A 285 24.67 -1.62 -5.71
N THR A 286 25.69 -0.80 -5.88
CA THR A 286 26.36 -0.62 -7.18
C THR A 286 26.92 -1.98 -7.63
N PRO A 287 26.60 -2.47 -8.84
CA PRO A 287 27.17 -3.72 -9.31
C PRO A 287 28.70 -3.59 -9.36
N THR A 288 29.42 -4.45 -8.64
CA THR A 288 30.85 -4.60 -8.83
C THR A 288 31.11 -5.07 -10.27
N ARG A 289 32.11 -4.49 -10.93
CA ARG A 289 32.44 -4.61 -12.36
C ARG A 289 32.65 -6.04 -12.90
N SER A 290 32.47 -7.09 -12.08
CA SER A 290 32.74 -8.50 -12.45
C SER A 290 31.52 -9.30 -12.94
N SER A 291 30.29 -8.78 -12.85
CA SER A 291 29.12 -9.45 -13.39
C SER A 291 28.65 -8.75 -14.66
N GLY A 292 29.22 -9.15 -15.77
CA GLY A 292 28.78 -8.70 -17.10
C GLY A 292 27.32 -8.97 -17.34
N LYS A 293 26.54 -7.94 -17.28
CA LYS A 293 25.29 -7.51 -17.90
C LYS A 293 24.63 -6.55 -16.91
N SER A 294 24.90 -5.27 -17.13
CA SER A 294 24.11 -4.17 -16.58
C SER A 294 22.63 -4.52 -16.72
N ALA A 295 21.92 -4.64 -15.61
CA ALA A 295 20.46 -4.64 -15.62
C ALA A 295 20.06 -3.36 -16.34
N SER A 296 19.51 -3.51 -17.53
CA SER A 296 19.21 -2.44 -18.48
C SER A 296 18.47 -1.30 -17.79
N GLN A 297 19.01 -0.11 -17.89
CA GLN A 297 18.35 1.15 -17.60
C GLN A 297 16.98 1.11 -18.30
N GLY A 298 15.88 0.90 -17.56
CA GLY A 298 14.52 0.97 -18.10
C GLY A 298 13.56 -0.19 -17.82
N GLY A 299 14.00 -1.27 -17.15
CA GLY A 299 13.13 -2.38 -16.76
C GLY A 299 12.83 -2.41 -15.25
N ILE A 300 11.58 -2.75 -14.88
CA ILE A 300 11.23 -3.11 -13.50
C ILE A 300 11.48 -4.60 -13.34
N VAL A 301 12.14 -5.00 -12.26
CA VAL A 301 12.41 -6.39 -11.93
C VAL A 301 11.61 -6.76 -10.69
N ALA A 302 10.86 -7.86 -10.73
CA ALA A 302 10.08 -8.40 -9.61
C ALA A 302 10.31 -9.90 -9.46
N GLY A 303 10.46 -10.37 -8.21
CA GLY A 303 10.67 -11.78 -7.90
C GLY A 303 10.33 -12.16 -6.48
#